data_4cb8bf93583c4757570461bd89fb8770
#
_entry.id   4cb8bf93583c4757570461bd89fb8770
#
_cell.length_a   1.000
_cell.length_b   1.000
_cell.length_c   1.000
_cell.angle_alpha   90.00
_cell.angle_beta   90.00
_cell.angle_gamma   90.00
#
_symmetry.space_group_name_H-M   'P 1'
#
loop_
_entity.id
_entity.type
_entity.pdbx_description
1 polymer ?
#
loop_
_entity_poly.entity_id
_entity_poly.type
_entity_poly.pdbx_seq_one_letter_code
_entity_poly.pdbx_strand_id
1 'polypeptide(L)'
;MLLKSLHAKHSDLSKTERQLEILSNGIFKKGDLPTFAEKIKSVNQFPLRPKKIEILQLNVGYMCNQVCAHCHVDAGPDRKEIMTKETMQQCLDVIKNTGVHTLDLTGGAPEMNPNFRWFVEEASKLGVQDFIVRSNLTIILANKKYHDLPEFFAKHNIHVISSLPYYKREKTDKQRGDGVFDKSIKALQMLNKVGYGMPNSNLKLDLVYNPSGAFLPTDQKALEH
;
A
#
# COMPACT_ATOMS: atom_id res chain seq x y z
N MET A 1 -11.17 -22.30 -3.70
CA MET A 1 -11.98 -21.66 -2.63
C MET A 1 -11.73 -20.18 -2.71
N LEU A 2 -12.76 -19.34 -2.90
CA LEU A 2 -12.59 -17.90 -2.95
C LEU A 2 -12.04 -17.40 -1.61
N LEU A 3 -10.97 -16.62 -1.64
CA LEU A 3 -10.44 -15.95 -0.45
C LEU A 3 -11.49 -14.95 0.06
N LYS A 4 -11.63 -14.86 1.37
CA LYS A 4 -12.51 -13.91 2.04
C LYS A 4 -11.71 -13.10 3.04
N SER A 5 -12.05 -11.81 3.21
CA SER A 5 -11.50 -10.97 4.26
C SER A 5 -11.76 -11.57 5.66
N LEU A 6 -11.01 -11.16 6.66
CA LEU A 6 -11.30 -11.54 8.05
C LEU A 6 -12.66 -11.02 8.49
N HIS A 7 -13.03 -9.82 8.01
CA HIS A 7 -14.34 -9.24 8.24
C HIS A 7 -15.47 -10.14 7.70
N ALA A 8 -15.37 -10.60 6.43
CA ALA A 8 -16.35 -11.51 5.83
C ALA A 8 -16.38 -12.91 6.46
N LYS A 9 -15.34 -13.27 7.22
CA LYS A 9 -15.27 -14.50 8.03
C LYS A 9 -15.75 -14.31 9.45
N HIS A 10 -16.20 -13.11 9.83
CA HIS A 10 -16.58 -12.73 11.21
C HIS A 10 -15.47 -12.99 12.23
N SER A 11 -14.21 -12.83 11.83
CA SER A 11 -13.06 -13.02 12.72
C SER A 11 -12.94 -11.86 13.71
N ASP A 12 -12.67 -12.16 14.98
CA ASP A 12 -12.42 -11.12 15.98
C ASP A 12 -11.19 -10.27 15.64
N LEU A 13 -10.23 -10.79 14.86
CA LEU A 13 -9.07 -10.05 14.39
C LEU A 13 -9.41 -8.98 13.34
N SER A 14 -10.64 -8.95 12.83
CA SER A 14 -11.10 -7.84 11.97
C SER A 14 -11.56 -6.61 12.77
N LYS A 15 -11.68 -6.73 14.09
CA LYS A 15 -12.12 -5.65 14.99
C LYS A 15 -10.93 -4.86 15.51
N THR A 16 -10.96 -3.54 15.33
CA THR A 16 -9.87 -2.65 15.76
C THR A 16 -9.59 -2.75 17.25
N GLU A 17 -10.64 -2.82 18.08
CA GLU A 17 -10.53 -2.93 19.54
C GLU A 17 -9.74 -4.19 19.92
N ARG A 18 -10.01 -5.32 19.25
CA ARG A 18 -9.30 -6.57 19.50
C ARG A 18 -7.84 -6.51 19.08
N GLN A 19 -7.54 -5.87 17.96
CA GLN A 19 -6.16 -5.65 17.52
C GLN A 19 -5.40 -4.77 18.52
N LEU A 20 -5.98 -3.67 18.96
CA LEU A 20 -5.39 -2.77 19.95
C LEU A 20 -5.18 -3.46 21.30
N GLU A 21 -6.14 -4.27 21.75
CA GLU A 21 -5.99 -5.07 22.97
C GLU A 21 -4.77 -6.01 22.88
N ILE A 22 -4.64 -6.74 21.77
CA ILE A 22 -3.52 -7.65 21.55
C ILE A 22 -2.19 -6.90 21.51
N LEU A 23 -2.14 -5.77 20.81
CA LEU A 23 -0.93 -4.95 20.71
C LEU A 23 -0.52 -4.33 22.05
N SER A 24 -1.50 -3.94 22.88
CA SER A 24 -1.25 -3.33 24.20
C SER A 24 -0.83 -4.35 25.24
N ASN A 25 -1.44 -5.54 25.23
CA ASN A 25 -1.21 -6.57 26.26
C ASN A 25 -0.14 -7.59 25.83
N GLY A 26 0.20 -7.63 24.55
CA GLY A 26 1.07 -8.63 23.94
C GLY A 26 0.41 -9.99 23.78
N ILE A 27 0.80 -10.74 22.75
CA ILE A 27 0.41 -12.15 22.57
C ILE A 27 1.36 -13.07 23.33
N PHE A 28 2.59 -12.64 23.48
CA PHE A 28 3.64 -13.40 24.16
C PHE A 28 3.60 -13.10 25.65
N LYS A 29 3.63 -14.14 26.48
CA LYS A 29 3.96 -13.98 27.90
C LYS A 29 5.21 -13.11 27.97
N LYS A 30 5.26 -12.18 28.96
CA LYS A 30 6.47 -11.43 29.28
C LYS A 30 7.64 -12.41 29.33
N GLY A 31 8.26 -12.63 28.18
CA GLY A 31 9.49 -13.37 28.03
C GLY A 31 10.63 -12.39 28.16
N ASP A 32 11.82 -12.88 28.16
CA ASP A 32 13.09 -12.19 28.44
C ASP A 32 13.45 -11.01 27.51
N LEU A 33 12.52 -10.53 26.69
CA LEU A 33 12.73 -9.39 25.79
C LEU A 33 12.26 -8.08 26.44
N PRO A 34 13.12 -7.06 26.48
CA PRO A 34 12.75 -5.75 26.99
C PRO A 34 11.66 -5.13 26.12
N THR A 35 10.79 -4.34 26.73
CA THR A 35 9.82 -3.52 26.00
C THR A 35 10.54 -2.49 25.14
N PHE A 36 9.86 -1.97 24.11
CA PHE A 36 10.41 -0.91 23.26
C PHE A 36 10.86 0.30 24.10
N ALA A 37 10.04 0.72 25.08
CA ALA A 37 10.36 1.85 25.94
C ALA A 37 11.64 1.60 26.77
N GLU A 38 11.79 0.41 27.35
CA GLU A 38 13.01 0.04 28.09
C GLU A 38 14.24 0.05 27.18
N LYS A 39 14.10 -0.51 25.97
CA LYS A 39 15.20 -0.53 25.00
C LYS A 39 15.63 0.85 24.55
N ILE A 40 14.68 1.75 24.27
CA ILE A 40 14.98 3.14 23.88
C ILE A 40 15.58 3.93 25.05
N LYS A 41 15.12 3.70 26.29
CA LYS A 41 15.74 4.28 27.49
C LYS A 41 17.20 3.85 27.65
N SER A 42 17.51 2.58 27.39
CA SER A 42 18.88 2.06 27.54
C SER A 42 19.91 2.69 26.61
N VAL A 43 19.46 3.35 25.53
CA VAL A 43 20.31 4.12 24.59
C VAL A 43 20.08 5.63 24.67
N ASN A 44 19.48 6.12 25.75
CA ASN A 44 19.24 7.55 26.04
C ASN A 44 18.41 8.28 24.97
N GLN A 45 17.50 7.58 24.30
CA GLN A 45 16.63 8.16 23.25
C GLN A 45 15.14 8.21 23.63
N PHE A 46 14.79 7.99 24.88
CA PHE A 46 13.42 8.08 25.35
C PHE A 46 13.12 9.42 26.01
N PRO A 47 11.95 10.03 25.72
CA PRO A 47 10.99 9.67 24.69
C PRO A 47 11.49 10.05 23.28
N LEU A 48 11.16 9.24 22.28
CA LEU A 48 11.38 9.61 20.89
C LEU A 48 10.63 10.89 20.56
N ARG A 49 11.31 11.85 19.98
CA ARG A 49 10.69 13.11 19.58
C ARG A 49 10.68 13.22 18.06
N PRO A 50 9.54 13.56 17.45
CA PRO A 50 9.49 13.81 16.02
C PRO A 50 10.35 15.04 15.68
N LYS A 51 10.97 15.05 14.49
CA LYS A 51 11.70 16.23 13.96
C LYS A 51 10.76 17.05 13.08
N LYS A 52 10.55 16.62 11.87
CA LYS A 52 9.60 17.21 10.92
C LYS A 52 8.84 16.12 10.19
N ILE A 53 7.71 16.47 9.61
CA ILE A 53 6.96 15.59 8.71
C ILE A 53 7.60 15.71 7.33
N GLU A 54 8.13 14.61 6.80
CA GLU A 54 8.73 14.55 5.47
C GLU A 54 7.79 13.83 4.48
N ILE A 55 7.08 12.81 4.96
CA ILE A 55 6.15 12.01 4.19
C ILE A 55 4.80 12.00 4.91
N LEU A 56 3.73 12.31 4.18
CA LEU A 56 2.37 12.10 4.64
C LEU A 56 1.84 10.81 4.01
N GLN A 57 1.79 9.73 4.80
CA GLN A 57 1.20 8.48 4.36
C GLN A 57 -0.26 8.39 4.78
N LEU A 58 -1.15 8.12 3.83
CA LEU A 58 -2.60 8.07 4.05
C LEU A 58 -3.18 6.73 3.60
N ASN A 59 -3.89 6.06 4.50
CA ASN A 59 -4.78 4.95 4.15
C ASN A 59 -6.13 5.53 3.71
N VAL A 60 -6.43 5.45 2.42
CA VAL A 60 -7.62 6.07 1.83
C VAL A 60 -8.85 5.15 1.79
N GLY A 61 -8.75 3.96 2.40
CA GLY A 61 -9.87 3.04 2.58
C GLY A 61 -9.49 1.57 2.49
N TYR A 62 -10.47 0.71 2.75
CA TYR A 62 -10.30 -0.76 2.73
C TYR A 62 -10.95 -1.42 1.52
N MET A 63 -11.59 -0.63 0.65
CA MET A 63 -12.15 -1.15 -0.59
C MET A 63 -11.03 -1.64 -1.51
N CYS A 64 -11.13 -2.88 -1.99
CA CYS A 64 -10.14 -3.50 -2.86
C CYS A 64 -10.82 -4.47 -3.81
N ASN A 65 -10.32 -4.60 -5.04
CA ASN A 65 -10.77 -5.60 -6.00
C ASN A 65 -10.19 -7.00 -5.77
N GLN A 66 -9.33 -7.15 -4.75
CA GLN A 66 -8.69 -8.41 -4.37
C GLN A 66 -8.93 -8.75 -2.90
N VAL A 67 -8.79 -10.05 -2.57
CA VAL A 67 -8.67 -10.54 -1.20
C VAL A 67 -7.37 -11.33 -1.11
N CYS A 68 -6.35 -10.75 -0.51
CA CYS A 68 -5.05 -11.38 -0.35
C CYS A 68 -4.94 -12.07 1.00
N ALA A 69 -4.36 -13.28 1.03
CA ALA A 69 -4.21 -14.06 2.27
C ALA A 69 -3.35 -13.33 3.34
N HIS A 70 -2.46 -12.44 2.91
CA HIS A 70 -1.52 -11.69 3.75
C HIS A 70 -1.91 -10.21 3.91
N CYS A 71 -3.15 -9.84 3.60
CA CYS A 71 -3.57 -8.43 3.69
C CYS A 71 -3.56 -7.94 5.13
N HIS A 72 -2.65 -7.04 5.46
CA HIS A 72 -2.49 -6.51 6.82
C HIS A 72 -3.58 -5.49 7.21
N VAL A 73 -4.33 -4.95 6.24
CA VAL A 73 -5.45 -4.03 6.49
C VAL A 73 -6.81 -4.70 6.29
N ASP A 74 -6.84 -6.00 6.00
CA ASP A 74 -8.05 -6.77 5.77
C ASP A 74 -8.97 -6.13 4.70
N ALA A 75 -8.36 -5.66 3.60
CA ALA A 75 -9.08 -5.06 2.50
C ALA A 75 -9.78 -6.12 1.63
N GLY A 76 -10.86 -5.73 0.95
CA GLY A 76 -11.59 -6.63 0.08
C GLY A 76 -12.76 -5.98 -0.65
N PRO A 77 -13.41 -6.70 -1.57
CA PRO A 77 -14.59 -6.22 -2.29
C PRO A 77 -15.83 -6.05 -1.39
N ASP A 78 -15.83 -6.72 -0.24
CA ASP A 78 -16.88 -6.64 0.79
C ASP A 78 -16.72 -5.41 1.71
N ARG A 79 -15.56 -4.72 1.65
CA ARG A 79 -15.28 -3.53 2.45
C ARG A 79 -15.79 -2.28 1.75
N LYS A 80 -16.37 -1.38 2.51
CA LYS A 80 -16.98 -0.14 2.00
C LYS A 80 -16.36 1.12 2.61
N GLU A 81 -15.50 0.93 3.59
CA GLU A 81 -14.85 2.02 4.30
C GLU A 81 -13.88 2.74 3.36
N ILE A 82 -14.14 4.02 3.15
CA ILE A 82 -13.30 4.92 2.35
C ILE A 82 -13.10 6.23 3.09
N MET A 83 -11.96 6.84 2.91
CA MET A 83 -11.72 8.21 3.36
C MET A 83 -12.64 9.16 2.61
N THR A 84 -13.40 9.97 3.34
CA THR A 84 -14.33 10.92 2.73
C THR A 84 -13.59 12.10 2.10
N LYS A 85 -14.29 12.85 1.26
CA LYS A 85 -13.73 14.05 0.62
C LYS A 85 -13.37 15.12 1.66
N GLU A 86 -14.18 15.25 2.71
CA GLU A 86 -13.97 16.19 3.81
C GLU A 86 -12.68 15.84 4.58
N THR A 87 -12.45 14.56 4.88
CA THR A 87 -11.21 14.10 5.53
C THR A 87 -10.00 14.32 4.60
N MET A 88 -10.15 14.05 3.30
CA MET A 88 -9.09 14.35 2.33
C MET A 88 -8.79 15.85 2.27
N GLN A 89 -9.81 16.72 2.36
CA GLN A 89 -9.60 18.17 2.43
C GLN A 89 -8.77 18.56 3.67
N GLN A 90 -9.05 17.97 4.83
CA GLN A 90 -8.24 18.18 6.03
C GLN A 90 -6.77 17.75 5.81
N CYS A 91 -6.54 16.66 5.07
CA CYS A 91 -5.19 16.24 4.70
C CYS A 91 -4.52 17.25 3.76
N LEU A 92 -5.25 17.85 2.81
CA LEU A 92 -4.72 18.94 1.97
C LEU A 92 -4.35 20.16 2.81
N ASP A 93 -5.15 20.49 3.82
CA ASP A 93 -4.84 21.60 4.75
C ASP A 93 -3.55 21.29 5.55
N VAL A 94 -3.32 20.05 5.96
CA VAL A 94 -2.06 19.62 6.58
C VAL A 94 -0.89 19.81 5.61
N ILE A 95 -1.03 19.35 4.35
CA ILE A 95 0.01 19.54 3.31
C ILE A 95 0.36 21.02 3.16
N LYS A 96 -0.65 21.87 3.02
CA LYS A 96 -0.49 23.34 2.88
C LYS A 96 0.24 23.96 4.07
N ASN A 97 -0.13 23.55 5.29
CA ASN A 97 0.38 24.17 6.52
C ASN A 97 1.78 23.66 6.93
N THR A 98 2.15 22.43 6.53
CA THR A 98 3.43 21.82 6.92
C THR A 98 4.49 21.87 5.82
N GLY A 99 4.09 22.11 4.57
CA GLY A 99 4.99 22.05 3.42
C GLY A 99 5.54 20.66 3.15
N VAL A 100 4.85 19.60 3.59
CA VAL A 100 5.23 18.22 3.28
C VAL A 100 5.22 18.02 1.78
N HIS A 101 6.30 17.46 1.23
CA HIS A 101 6.50 17.33 -0.21
C HIS A 101 6.26 15.92 -0.76
N THR A 102 6.14 14.91 0.10
CA THR A 102 5.90 13.52 -0.31
C THR A 102 4.56 13.03 0.22
N LEU A 103 3.70 12.55 -0.67
CA LEU A 103 2.40 11.96 -0.36
C LEU A 103 2.39 10.48 -0.75
N ASP A 104 2.19 9.58 0.23
CA ASP A 104 2.15 8.13 0.05
C ASP A 104 0.71 7.61 0.26
N LEU A 105 0.05 7.21 -0.81
CA LEU A 105 -1.33 6.72 -0.79
C LEU A 105 -1.37 5.20 -0.73
N THR A 106 -2.00 4.70 0.33
CA THR A 106 -2.13 3.27 0.61
C THR A 106 -3.56 2.91 0.99
N GLY A 107 -3.80 1.65 1.31
CA GLY A 107 -5.09 1.12 1.73
C GLY A 107 -5.36 -0.25 1.13
N GLY A 108 -6.59 -0.47 0.67
CA GLY A 108 -6.96 -1.61 -0.16
C GLY A 108 -6.44 -1.41 -1.60
N ALA A 109 -7.24 -0.82 -2.45
CA ALA A 109 -6.84 -0.25 -3.73
C ALA A 109 -7.16 1.25 -3.69
N PRO A 110 -6.16 2.13 -3.49
CA PRO A 110 -6.37 3.58 -3.36
C PRO A 110 -7.20 4.18 -4.50
N GLU A 111 -7.03 3.65 -5.70
CA GLU A 111 -7.70 4.06 -6.93
C GLU A 111 -9.21 3.80 -6.91
N MET A 112 -9.69 2.93 -6.01
CA MET A 112 -11.11 2.68 -5.83
C MET A 112 -11.83 3.76 -5.02
N ASN A 113 -11.09 4.59 -4.26
CA ASN A 113 -11.68 5.76 -3.63
C ASN A 113 -12.15 6.74 -4.72
N PRO A 114 -13.43 7.14 -4.75
CA PRO A 114 -13.95 8.01 -5.81
C PRO A 114 -13.30 9.40 -5.87
N ASN A 115 -12.67 9.82 -4.77
CA ASN A 115 -11.97 11.10 -4.68
C ASN A 115 -10.47 11.00 -4.95
N PHE A 116 -9.94 9.80 -5.28
CA PHE A 116 -8.51 9.56 -5.46
C PHE A 116 -7.87 10.53 -6.47
N ARG A 117 -8.44 10.62 -7.68
CA ARG A 117 -7.90 11.48 -8.75
C ARG A 117 -7.95 12.96 -8.35
N TRP A 118 -9.09 13.41 -7.86
CA TRP A 118 -9.24 14.77 -7.35
C TRP A 118 -8.20 15.08 -6.27
N PHE A 119 -7.99 14.18 -5.34
CA PHE A 119 -7.04 14.37 -4.24
C PHE A 119 -5.59 14.51 -4.74
N VAL A 120 -5.16 13.69 -5.69
CA VAL A 120 -3.84 13.80 -6.32
C VAL A 120 -3.70 15.14 -7.05
N GLU A 121 -4.72 15.56 -7.80
CA GLU A 121 -4.71 16.83 -8.55
C GLU A 121 -4.64 18.05 -7.61
N GLU A 122 -5.40 18.05 -6.52
CA GLU A 122 -5.35 19.15 -5.54
C GLU A 122 -4.01 19.18 -4.78
N ALA A 123 -3.48 18.02 -4.37
CA ALA A 123 -2.19 17.95 -3.73
C ALA A 123 -1.04 18.43 -4.64
N SER A 124 -1.11 18.16 -5.95
CA SER A 124 -0.16 18.70 -6.94
C SER A 124 -0.16 20.22 -6.97
N LYS A 125 -1.32 20.86 -6.87
CA LYS A 125 -1.45 22.32 -6.84
C LYS A 125 -0.84 22.95 -5.57
N LEU A 126 -0.76 22.17 -4.49
CA LEU A 126 -0.16 22.59 -3.21
C LEU A 126 1.35 22.38 -3.16
N GLY A 127 1.97 21.90 -4.23
CA GLY A 127 3.43 21.76 -4.33
C GLY A 127 3.97 20.42 -3.85
N VAL A 128 3.13 19.39 -3.70
CA VAL A 128 3.59 18.01 -3.52
C VAL A 128 4.41 17.62 -4.75
N GLN A 129 5.63 17.16 -4.54
CA GLN A 129 6.59 16.83 -5.59
C GLN A 129 6.66 15.32 -5.84
N ASP A 130 6.57 14.55 -4.77
CA ASP A 130 6.69 13.10 -4.81
C ASP A 130 5.35 12.45 -4.44
N PHE A 131 4.74 11.79 -5.41
CA PHE A 131 3.55 10.97 -5.20
C PHE A 131 3.93 9.50 -5.20
N ILE A 132 3.56 8.77 -4.16
CA ILE A 132 3.68 7.33 -4.07
C ILE A 132 2.28 6.74 -4.04
N VAL A 133 2.01 5.75 -4.90
CA VAL A 133 0.75 4.99 -4.86
C VAL A 133 1.07 3.51 -4.73
N ARG A 134 0.54 2.91 -3.65
CA ARG A 134 0.69 1.47 -3.39
C ARG A 134 -0.43 0.71 -4.09
N SER A 135 -0.22 0.45 -5.38
CA SER A 135 -1.19 -0.19 -6.27
C SER A 135 -1.07 -1.72 -6.27
N ASN A 136 -2.19 -2.41 -6.43
CA ASN A 136 -2.17 -3.87 -6.54
C ASN A 136 -2.04 -4.38 -7.99
N LEU A 137 -1.79 -3.51 -8.96
CA LEU A 137 -1.72 -3.74 -10.41
C LEU A 137 -3.02 -4.20 -11.05
N THR A 138 -3.68 -5.21 -10.50
CA THR A 138 -4.89 -5.78 -11.13
C THR A 138 -6.06 -4.81 -11.15
N ILE A 139 -5.99 -3.72 -10.38
CA ILE A 139 -6.99 -2.64 -10.42
C ILE A 139 -7.09 -2.04 -11.83
N ILE A 140 -5.97 -1.90 -12.53
CA ILE A 140 -5.91 -1.36 -13.89
C ILE A 140 -6.81 -2.15 -14.85
N LEU A 141 -6.97 -3.46 -14.61
CA LEU A 141 -7.78 -4.36 -15.44
C LEU A 141 -9.14 -4.70 -14.82
N ALA A 142 -9.45 -4.21 -13.63
CA ALA A 142 -10.67 -4.58 -12.91
C ALA A 142 -11.95 -4.03 -13.57
N ASN A 143 -11.85 -2.86 -14.20
CA ASN A 143 -12.97 -2.21 -14.89
C ASN A 143 -12.41 -1.22 -15.93
N LYS A 144 -13.16 -0.99 -17.00
CA LYS A 144 -12.78 -0.05 -18.08
C LYS A 144 -12.44 1.36 -17.57
N LYS A 145 -13.10 1.83 -16.51
CA LYS A 145 -12.84 3.15 -15.89
C LYS A 145 -11.45 3.30 -15.25
N TYR A 146 -10.71 2.20 -15.11
CA TYR A 146 -9.36 2.19 -14.55
C TYR A 146 -8.28 1.93 -15.60
N HIS A 147 -8.65 1.66 -16.85
CA HIS A 147 -7.70 1.36 -17.92
C HIS A 147 -6.76 2.53 -18.24
N ASP A 148 -7.17 3.76 -17.93
CA ASP A 148 -6.40 4.99 -18.11
C ASP A 148 -5.53 5.35 -16.88
N LEU A 149 -5.47 4.48 -15.86
CA LEU A 149 -4.61 4.71 -14.70
C LEU A 149 -3.12 4.83 -15.05
N PRO A 150 -2.54 4.03 -15.97
CA PRO A 150 -1.15 4.20 -16.37
C PRO A 150 -0.85 5.61 -16.88
N GLU A 151 -1.71 6.17 -17.73
CA GLU A 151 -1.59 7.53 -18.27
C GLU A 151 -1.78 8.57 -17.17
N PHE A 152 -2.74 8.38 -16.27
CA PHE A 152 -2.94 9.25 -15.12
C PHE A 152 -1.72 9.25 -14.19
N PHE A 153 -1.16 8.08 -13.90
CA PHE A 153 0.04 7.95 -13.08
C PHE A 153 1.24 8.64 -13.74
N ALA A 154 1.44 8.43 -15.04
CA ALA A 154 2.53 9.05 -15.78
C ALA A 154 2.37 10.59 -15.82
N LYS A 155 1.16 11.10 -16.07
CA LYS A 155 0.85 12.54 -16.08
C LYS A 155 1.24 13.24 -14.78
N HIS A 156 1.03 12.57 -13.65
CA HIS A 156 1.33 13.12 -12.32
C HIS A 156 2.68 12.67 -11.75
N ASN A 157 3.53 12.02 -12.57
CA ASN A 157 4.83 11.49 -12.18
C ASN A 157 4.76 10.62 -10.91
N ILE A 158 3.71 9.81 -10.79
CA ILE A 158 3.47 8.98 -9.62
C ILE A 158 4.48 7.84 -9.57
N HIS A 159 5.18 7.69 -8.45
CA HIS A 159 5.96 6.51 -8.14
C HIS A 159 5.01 5.35 -7.78
N VAL A 160 4.93 4.34 -8.64
CA VAL A 160 4.08 3.17 -8.42
C VAL A 160 4.84 2.11 -7.65
N ILE A 161 4.35 1.78 -6.45
CA ILE A 161 4.87 0.66 -5.66
C ILE A 161 3.83 -0.45 -5.70
N SER A 162 4.20 -1.60 -6.25
CA SER A 162 3.25 -2.68 -6.49
C SER A 162 3.67 -4.00 -5.89
N SER A 163 2.68 -4.77 -5.44
CA SER A 163 2.93 -6.08 -4.87
C SER A 163 2.97 -7.15 -5.97
N LEU A 164 4.15 -7.69 -6.22
CA LEU A 164 4.35 -8.93 -6.97
C LEU A 164 5.17 -9.87 -6.10
N PRO A 165 4.52 -10.63 -5.17
CA PRO A 165 5.22 -11.32 -4.08
C PRO A 165 6.17 -12.41 -4.55
N TYR A 166 5.97 -12.92 -5.77
CA TYR A 166 6.85 -13.91 -6.37
C TYR A 166 6.78 -13.87 -7.91
N TYR A 167 7.86 -14.26 -8.57
CA TYR A 167 7.98 -14.29 -10.05
C TYR A 167 7.37 -15.56 -10.69
N LYS A 168 6.73 -16.46 -9.89
CA LYS A 168 6.01 -17.65 -10.40
C LYS A 168 4.53 -17.53 -10.09
N ARG A 169 3.72 -17.92 -11.08
CA ARG A 169 2.25 -17.87 -11.02
C ARG A 169 1.70 -18.55 -9.78
N GLU A 170 2.05 -19.82 -9.55
CA GLU A 170 1.46 -20.63 -8.49
C GLU A 170 1.64 -19.99 -7.10
N LYS A 171 2.83 -19.43 -6.83
CA LYS A 171 3.12 -18.79 -5.53
C LYS A 171 2.41 -17.46 -5.39
N THR A 172 2.37 -16.65 -6.45
CA THR A 172 1.67 -15.37 -6.46
C THR A 172 0.16 -15.59 -6.32
N ASP A 173 -0.42 -16.47 -7.11
CA ASP A 173 -1.86 -16.73 -7.09
C ASP A 173 -2.30 -17.36 -5.76
N LYS A 174 -1.50 -18.26 -5.17
CA LYS A 174 -1.77 -18.81 -3.82
C LYS A 174 -1.88 -17.70 -2.75
N GLN A 175 -1.10 -16.64 -2.88
CA GLN A 175 -1.03 -15.56 -1.89
C GLN A 175 -2.05 -14.45 -2.16
N ARG A 176 -2.38 -14.18 -3.43
CA ARG A 176 -3.16 -13.03 -3.84
C ARG A 176 -4.49 -13.36 -4.53
N GLY A 177 -4.70 -14.60 -4.93
CA GLY A 177 -5.89 -15.09 -5.63
C GLY A 177 -5.62 -15.55 -7.06
N ASP A 178 -6.49 -16.39 -7.56
CA ASP A 178 -6.34 -17.03 -8.87
C ASP A 178 -6.31 -16.01 -10.02
N GLY A 179 -5.34 -16.18 -10.94
CA GLY A 179 -5.16 -15.33 -12.11
C GLY A 179 -4.59 -13.94 -11.82
N VAL A 180 -4.17 -13.65 -10.59
CA VAL A 180 -3.58 -12.37 -10.22
C VAL A 180 -2.22 -12.19 -10.89
N PHE A 181 -1.42 -13.25 -11.02
CA PHE A 181 -0.13 -13.17 -11.70
C PHE A 181 -0.28 -12.66 -13.14
N ASP A 182 -1.11 -13.32 -13.95
CA ASP A 182 -1.28 -12.94 -15.36
C ASP A 182 -1.86 -11.54 -15.54
N LYS A 183 -2.81 -11.16 -14.70
CA LYS A 183 -3.34 -9.78 -14.69
C LYS A 183 -2.27 -8.77 -14.30
N SER A 184 -1.41 -9.09 -13.33
CA SER A 184 -0.30 -8.22 -12.92
C SER A 184 0.70 -8.02 -14.06
N ILE A 185 1.08 -9.08 -14.78
CA ILE A 185 1.96 -8.97 -15.94
C ILE A 185 1.36 -8.08 -17.04
N LYS A 186 0.05 -8.25 -17.34
CA LYS A 186 -0.63 -7.39 -18.33
C LYS A 186 -0.65 -5.92 -17.88
N ALA A 187 -0.91 -5.66 -16.61
CA ALA A 187 -0.89 -4.31 -16.05
C ALA A 187 0.52 -3.69 -16.09
N LEU A 188 1.56 -4.47 -15.79
CA LEU A 188 2.95 -4.03 -15.95
C LEU A 188 3.27 -3.66 -17.40
N GLN A 189 2.82 -4.45 -18.38
CA GLN A 189 2.98 -4.12 -19.80
C GLN A 189 2.25 -2.82 -20.19
N MET A 190 1.11 -2.51 -19.56
CA MET A 190 0.42 -1.22 -19.76
C MET A 190 1.22 -0.07 -19.15
N LEU A 191 1.80 -0.26 -17.96
CA LEU A 191 2.69 0.73 -17.33
C LEU A 191 3.96 0.95 -18.14
N ASN A 192 4.58 -0.12 -18.69
CA ASN A 192 5.75 -0.01 -19.56
C ASN A 192 5.45 0.84 -20.81
N LYS A 193 4.26 0.70 -21.41
CA LYS A 193 3.86 1.48 -22.61
C LYS A 193 3.86 2.99 -22.37
N VAL A 194 3.62 3.44 -21.14
CA VAL A 194 3.66 4.87 -20.77
C VAL A 194 5.00 5.29 -20.15
N GLY A 195 5.99 4.36 -20.08
CA GLY A 195 7.36 4.66 -19.69
C GLY A 195 7.81 4.13 -18.34
N TYR A 196 6.97 3.49 -17.54
CA TYR A 196 7.37 2.90 -16.26
C TYR A 196 8.34 1.73 -16.47
N GLY A 197 9.45 1.71 -15.68
CA GLY A 197 10.45 0.66 -15.78
C GLY A 197 11.20 0.60 -17.12
N MET A 198 11.13 1.67 -17.93
CA MET A 198 11.78 1.74 -19.22
C MET A 198 13.09 2.52 -19.15
N PRO A 199 14.13 2.14 -19.92
CA PRO A 199 15.34 2.94 -20.04
C PRO A 199 15.01 4.38 -20.47
N ASN A 200 15.73 5.35 -19.93
CA ASN A 200 15.55 6.78 -20.23
C ASN A 200 14.20 7.39 -19.79
N SER A 201 13.47 6.72 -18.90
CA SER A 201 12.27 7.26 -18.27
C SER A 201 12.54 7.61 -16.81
N ASN A 202 11.95 8.73 -16.35
CA ASN A 202 12.00 9.12 -14.93
C ASN A 202 10.84 8.53 -14.11
N LEU A 203 9.94 7.78 -14.74
CA LEU A 203 8.78 7.15 -14.06
C LEU A 203 9.23 5.94 -13.25
N LYS A 204 9.02 6.02 -11.93
CA LYS A 204 9.49 5.01 -10.98
C LYS A 204 8.46 3.92 -10.76
N LEU A 205 8.89 2.66 -10.88
CA LEU A 205 8.08 1.47 -10.59
C LEU A 205 8.89 0.53 -9.72
N ASP A 206 8.40 0.25 -8.51
CA ASP A 206 8.98 -0.75 -7.61
C ASP A 206 8.03 -1.94 -7.45
N LEU A 207 8.60 -3.13 -7.46
CA LEU A 207 7.88 -4.36 -7.19
C LEU A 207 8.27 -4.91 -5.81
N VAL A 208 7.26 -5.05 -4.94
CA VAL A 208 7.46 -5.61 -3.61
C VAL A 208 7.48 -7.14 -3.73
N TYR A 209 8.67 -7.70 -3.55
CA TYR A 209 8.89 -9.14 -3.43
C TYR A 209 8.68 -9.56 -1.98
N ASN A 210 7.69 -10.39 -1.71
CA ASN A 210 7.37 -10.87 -0.37
C ASN A 210 6.90 -12.33 -0.42
N PRO A 211 7.83 -13.28 -0.60
CA PRO A 211 7.50 -14.69 -0.70
C PRO A 211 6.98 -15.24 0.63
N SER A 212 5.99 -16.11 0.57
CA SER A 212 5.53 -16.88 1.73
C SER A 212 6.43 -18.08 1.97
N GLY A 213 6.71 -18.38 3.25
CA GLY A 213 7.50 -19.55 3.66
C GLY A 213 8.66 -19.19 4.59
N ALA A 214 9.28 -20.22 5.18
CA ALA A 214 10.39 -20.08 6.12
C ALA A 214 11.74 -20.04 5.38
N PHE A 215 11.91 -19.11 4.45
CA PHE A 215 13.17 -18.89 3.74
C PHE A 215 13.38 -17.40 3.48
N LEU A 216 14.62 -16.99 3.38
CA LEU A 216 14.99 -15.64 3.01
C LEU A 216 14.90 -15.47 1.48
N PRO A 217 14.54 -14.28 0.99
CA PRO A 217 14.65 -13.97 -0.42
C PRO A 217 16.13 -14.05 -0.86
N THR A 218 16.35 -14.30 -2.14
CA THR A 218 17.68 -14.14 -2.73
C THR A 218 18.09 -12.67 -2.72
N ASP A 219 19.37 -12.39 -3.01
CA ASP A 219 19.83 -11.01 -3.07
C ASP A 219 19.15 -10.22 -4.19
N GLN A 220 19.09 -8.89 -4.02
CA GLN A 220 18.35 -8.02 -4.93
C GLN A 220 18.84 -8.12 -6.37
N LYS A 221 20.16 -8.20 -6.61
CA LYS A 221 20.71 -8.29 -7.97
C LYS A 221 20.24 -9.53 -8.72
N ALA A 222 20.12 -10.66 -7.99
CA ALA A 222 19.60 -11.90 -8.58
C ALA A 222 18.07 -11.85 -8.82
N LEU A 223 17.33 -10.95 -8.15
CA LEU A 223 15.90 -10.74 -8.37
C LEU A 223 15.63 -9.78 -9.55
N GLU A 224 16.58 -8.91 -9.89
CA GLU A 224 16.47 -7.93 -10.97
C GLU A 224 16.83 -8.51 -12.35
N HIS A 225 17.41 -9.70 -12.41
CA HIS A 225 17.71 -10.48 -13.61
C HIS A 225 16.57 -11.44 -13.97
#